data_24a5f1a91e79ae1f5acab9cc66e7de88
#
_entry.id   24a5f1a91e79ae1f5acab9cc66e7de88
#
_cell.length_a   1.000
_cell.length_b   1.000
_cell.length_c   1.000
_cell.angle_alpha   90.00
_cell.angle_beta   90.00
_cell.angle_gamma   90.00
#
_symmetry.space_group_name_H-M   'P 1'
#
loop_
_entity.id
_entity.type
_entity.pdbx_description
1 polymer ?
#
loop_
_entity_poly.entity_id
_entity_poly.type
_entity_poly.pdbx_seq_one_letter_code
_entity_poly.pdbx_strand_id
1 'polypeptide(L)'
;MFFSGLTRFLSASRGGPMAPAAYFASLPDLETSRLVLRPLKMRDAGDIFAYASDPDVARYVLWEPHKSVADTRNYIRCVRALYHRGLPASWAVTLRESGQVIGTIGFMWYSDVNSAAEIGYSFSKAHWNKGYATEALRTVIYSVFRTLPVNRLEAQHDVRNPASGRVMEKCGMRKEGVLRQRIKNKGEFVDVALWSFLRADLEPQADL
;
A
#
# COMPACT_ATOMS: atom_id res chain seq x y z
N MET A 1 -8.52 26.60 -6.93
CA MET A 1 -8.38 27.02 -5.52
C MET A 1 -8.80 25.86 -4.60
N PHE A 2 -7.97 24.81 -4.49
CA PHE A 2 -8.15 23.66 -3.56
C PHE A 2 -6.82 22.89 -3.42
N PHE A 3 -5.80 23.49 -2.84
CA PHE A 3 -4.60 22.79 -2.38
C PHE A 3 -4.06 23.46 -1.11
N SER A 4 -4.78 23.33 0.01
CA SER A 4 -4.24 23.63 1.32
C SER A 4 -4.47 22.43 2.23
N GLY A 5 -3.55 21.49 2.21
CA GLY A 5 -3.64 20.29 3.04
C GLY A 5 -2.46 19.33 2.88
N LEU A 6 -1.42 19.68 2.12
CA LEU A 6 -0.19 18.88 2.07
C LEU A 6 0.71 19.31 3.24
N THR A 7 0.51 18.63 4.33
CA THR A 7 1.17 18.79 5.61
C THR A 7 2.64 18.41 5.51
N ARG A 8 3.50 19.24 6.12
CA ARG A 8 4.86 19.04 6.58
C ARG A 8 5.45 17.65 6.33
N PHE A 9 6.00 17.43 5.13
CA PHE A 9 7.05 16.45 4.96
C PHE A 9 8.31 17.01 5.60
N LEU A 10 8.78 16.35 6.65
CA LEU A 10 10.06 16.65 7.29
C LEU A 10 11.13 16.73 6.20
N SER A 11 11.98 17.72 6.29
CA SER A 11 13.08 18.05 5.38
C SER A 11 13.87 16.77 5.02
N ALA A 12 13.56 16.19 3.87
CA ALA A 12 14.41 15.16 3.30
C ALA A 12 15.70 15.86 2.86
N SER A 13 16.82 15.49 3.48
CA SER A 13 18.16 15.79 3.02
C SER A 13 18.24 15.58 1.50
N ARG A 14 18.94 16.47 0.80
CA ARG A 14 19.31 16.35 -0.63
C ARG A 14 20.31 15.17 -0.81
N GLY A 15 19.88 13.95 -0.51
CA GLY A 15 20.59 12.72 -0.80
C GLY A 15 19.96 12.09 -2.04
N GLY A 16 20.76 11.44 -2.88
CA GLY A 16 20.27 10.64 -3.99
C GLY A 16 19.33 9.51 -3.53
N PRO A 17 18.75 8.73 -4.46
CA PRO A 17 17.85 7.63 -4.13
C PRO A 17 18.48 6.69 -3.11
N MET A 18 17.69 6.29 -2.10
CA MET A 18 18.13 5.34 -1.08
C MET A 18 18.28 3.94 -1.68
N ALA A 19 19.27 3.18 -1.24
CA ALA A 19 19.38 1.77 -1.60
C ALA A 19 18.12 1.01 -1.15
N PRO A 20 17.47 0.23 -2.03
CA PRO A 20 16.18 -0.41 -1.73
C PRO A 20 16.18 -1.27 -0.48
N ALA A 21 17.24 -2.06 -0.25
CA ALA A 21 17.36 -2.88 0.94
C ALA A 21 17.38 -2.06 2.24
N ALA A 22 18.05 -0.89 2.24
CA ALA A 22 18.06 0.01 3.39
C ALA A 22 16.67 0.65 3.62
N TYR A 23 15.96 1.00 2.54
CA TYR A 23 14.60 1.52 2.61
C TYR A 23 13.65 0.49 3.23
N PHE A 24 13.68 -0.76 2.76
CA PHE A 24 12.82 -1.82 3.27
C PHE A 24 13.18 -2.25 4.70
N ALA A 25 14.46 -2.19 5.07
CA ALA A 25 14.89 -2.48 6.44
C ALA A 25 14.39 -1.44 7.46
N SER A 26 14.13 -0.21 7.00
CA SER A 26 13.67 0.90 7.84
C SER A 26 12.60 1.70 7.09
N LEU A 27 11.45 1.04 6.85
CA LEU A 27 10.31 1.73 6.23
C LEU A 27 10.01 3.01 6.99
N PRO A 28 9.97 4.19 6.29
CA PRO A 28 9.68 5.46 6.96
C PRO A 28 8.24 5.51 7.46
N ASP A 29 8.02 6.22 8.54
CA ASP A 29 6.67 6.65 8.91
C ASP A 29 6.21 7.72 7.91
N LEU A 30 5.01 7.55 7.35
CA LEU A 30 4.40 8.49 6.41
C LEU A 30 3.16 9.09 7.07
N GLU A 31 3.11 10.40 7.14
CA GLU A 31 2.03 11.11 7.80
C GLU A 31 1.16 11.89 6.82
N THR A 32 -0.14 11.89 7.08
CA THR A 32 -1.13 12.67 6.36
C THR A 32 -1.99 13.47 7.35
N SER A 33 -3.03 14.13 6.87
CA SER A 33 -3.97 14.83 7.76
C SER A 33 -4.73 13.88 8.69
N ARG A 34 -5.04 12.64 8.24
CA ARG A 34 -5.87 11.69 8.97
C ARG A 34 -5.17 10.38 9.32
N LEU A 35 -4.05 10.07 8.68
CA LEU A 35 -3.38 8.77 8.76
C LEU A 35 -1.92 8.89 9.19
N VAL A 36 -1.44 7.83 9.84
CA VAL A 36 -0.02 7.53 9.98
C VAL A 36 0.21 6.12 9.44
N LEU A 37 1.05 6.02 8.41
CA LEU A 37 1.52 4.74 7.87
C LEU A 37 2.87 4.44 8.53
N ARG A 38 2.99 3.32 9.21
CA ARG A 38 4.19 2.94 9.98
C ARG A 38 4.45 1.43 9.90
N PRO A 39 5.66 0.95 10.21
CA PRO A 39 5.89 -0.48 10.31
C PRO A 39 4.91 -1.17 11.27
N LEU A 40 4.54 -2.43 10.94
CA LEU A 40 3.64 -3.25 11.76
C LEU A 40 4.29 -3.60 13.11
N LYS A 41 3.50 -3.57 14.17
CA LYS A 41 3.90 -3.93 15.54
C LYS A 41 3.05 -5.10 16.02
N MET A 42 3.59 -5.95 16.90
CA MET A 42 2.85 -7.10 17.43
C MET A 42 1.55 -6.72 18.16
N ARG A 43 1.49 -5.54 18.74
CA ARG A 43 0.28 -4.99 19.38
C ARG A 43 -0.86 -4.67 18.41
N ASP A 44 -0.58 -4.58 17.12
CA ASP A 44 -1.57 -4.30 16.07
C ASP A 44 -2.46 -5.52 15.76
N ALA A 45 -2.15 -6.68 16.37
CA ALA A 45 -2.80 -7.93 16.03
C ALA A 45 -4.33 -7.92 16.25
N GLY A 46 -4.81 -7.23 17.28
CA GLY A 46 -6.26 -7.10 17.53
C GLY A 46 -6.98 -6.33 16.45
N ASP A 47 -6.48 -5.15 16.10
CA ASP A 47 -7.07 -4.30 15.07
C ASP A 47 -7.01 -4.97 13.69
N ILE A 48 -5.89 -5.59 13.34
CA ILE A 48 -5.74 -6.30 12.07
C ILE A 48 -6.69 -7.51 12.03
N PHE A 49 -6.79 -8.28 13.11
CA PHE A 49 -7.72 -9.42 13.18
C PHE A 49 -9.16 -8.98 12.96
N ALA A 50 -9.57 -7.86 13.54
CA ALA A 50 -10.93 -7.35 13.44
C ALA A 50 -11.41 -7.16 11.99
N TYR A 51 -10.50 -6.78 11.07
CA TYR A 51 -10.86 -6.66 9.65
C TYR A 51 -10.39 -7.85 8.81
N ALA A 52 -9.28 -8.50 9.15
CA ALA A 52 -8.76 -9.61 8.38
C ALA A 52 -9.56 -10.90 8.56
N SER A 53 -10.39 -11.01 9.59
CA SER A 53 -11.36 -12.08 9.76
C SER A 53 -12.68 -11.87 9.00
N ASP A 54 -12.91 -10.66 8.46
CA ASP A 54 -14.10 -10.35 7.68
C ASP A 54 -14.02 -10.97 6.28
N PRO A 55 -14.94 -11.89 5.90
CA PRO A 55 -14.96 -12.51 4.57
C PRO A 55 -15.10 -11.50 3.42
N ASP A 56 -15.77 -10.36 3.63
CA ASP A 56 -15.92 -9.34 2.59
C ASP A 56 -14.60 -8.64 2.30
N VAL A 57 -13.76 -8.42 3.32
CA VAL A 57 -12.40 -7.86 3.16
C VAL A 57 -11.51 -8.87 2.44
N ALA A 58 -11.62 -10.14 2.79
CA ALA A 58 -10.82 -11.20 2.20
C ALA A 58 -11.29 -11.64 0.80
N ARG A 59 -12.48 -11.24 0.35
CA ARG A 59 -13.14 -11.77 -0.86
C ARG A 59 -12.26 -11.76 -2.12
N TYR A 60 -11.54 -10.67 -2.36
CA TYR A 60 -10.80 -10.43 -3.61
C TYR A 60 -9.28 -10.39 -3.42
N VAL A 61 -8.79 -10.63 -2.21
CA VAL A 61 -7.35 -10.72 -1.91
C VAL A 61 -6.90 -12.18 -1.90
N LEU A 62 -5.58 -12.41 -1.96
CA LEU A 62 -5.01 -13.75 -2.11
C LEU A 62 -4.98 -14.57 -0.82
N TRP A 63 -5.25 -13.94 0.33
CA TRP A 63 -5.25 -14.61 1.63
C TRP A 63 -6.67 -14.97 2.09
N GLU A 64 -6.78 -16.05 2.87
CA GLU A 64 -8.04 -16.47 3.48
C GLU A 64 -8.34 -15.64 4.73
N PRO A 65 -9.62 -15.45 5.10
CA PRO A 65 -9.96 -14.80 6.35
C PRO A 65 -9.20 -15.41 7.52
N HIS A 66 -8.61 -14.57 8.36
CA HIS A 66 -7.93 -15.04 9.57
C HIS A 66 -8.94 -15.70 10.50
N LYS A 67 -8.63 -16.91 10.96
CA LYS A 67 -9.50 -17.69 11.86
C LYS A 67 -9.27 -17.36 13.33
N SER A 68 -8.12 -16.76 13.65
CA SER A 68 -7.72 -16.44 15.00
C SER A 68 -6.75 -15.25 15.03
N VAL A 69 -6.62 -14.62 16.21
CA VAL A 69 -5.56 -13.62 16.44
C VAL A 69 -4.16 -14.23 16.29
N ALA A 70 -4.01 -15.55 16.46
CA ALA A 70 -2.74 -16.23 16.24
C ALA A 70 -2.32 -16.17 14.75
N ASP A 71 -3.25 -16.32 13.82
CA ASP A 71 -2.98 -16.20 12.38
C ASP A 71 -2.51 -14.79 12.06
N THR A 72 -3.18 -13.78 12.62
CA THR A 72 -2.77 -12.38 12.47
C THR A 72 -1.37 -12.12 13.05
N ARG A 73 -1.07 -12.69 14.21
CA ARG A 73 0.29 -12.57 14.78
C ARG A 73 1.34 -13.23 13.90
N ASN A 74 1.01 -14.37 13.27
CA ASN A 74 1.90 -15.02 12.30
C ASN A 74 2.13 -14.13 11.08
N TYR A 75 1.08 -13.56 10.51
CA TYR A 75 1.20 -12.57 9.44
C TYR A 75 2.12 -11.41 9.83
N ILE A 76 1.92 -10.80 10.99
CA ILE A 76 2.78 -9.70 11.47
C ILE A 76 4.24 -10.15 11.61
N ARG A 77 4.50 -11.36 12.15
CA ARG A 77 5.86 -11.91 12.22
C ARG A 77 6.49 -12.04 10.84
N CYS A 78 5.75 -12.56 9.86
CA CYS A 78 6.24 -12.66 8.47
C CYS A 78 6.61 -11.29 7.91
N VAL A 79 5.74 -10.29 8.04
CA VAL A 79 6.03 -8.93 7.54
C VAL A 79 7.24 -8.32 8.28
N ARG A 80 7.35 -8.50 9.59
CA ARG A 80 8.51 -8.01 10.35
C ARG A 80 9.82 -8.70 9.97
N ALA A 81 9.76 -9.98 9.61
CA ALA A 81 10.93 -10.69 9.09
C ALA A 81 11.39 -10.13 7.75
N LEU A 82 10.48 -9.61 6.91
CA LEU A 82 10.83 -8.91 5.68
C LEU A 82 11.61 -7.62 5.98
N TYR A 83 11.20 -6.82 6.96
CA TYR A 83 11.97 -5.64 7.39
C TYR A 83 13.39 -6.01 7.78
N HIS A 84 13.58 -7.02 8.65
CA HIS A 84 14.92 -7.44 9.09
C HIS A 84 15.81 -7.92 7.94
N ARG A 85 15.22 -8.37 6.84
CA ARG A 85 15.93 -8.83 5.65
C ARG A 85 16.11 -7.76 4.57
N GLY A 86 15.58 -6.54 4.79
CA GLY A 86 15.59 -5.48 3.78
C GLY A 86 14.78 -5.83 2.53
N LEU A 87 13.68 -6.57 2.70
CA LEU A 87 12.82 -7.03 1.61
C LEU A 87 11.52 -6.22 1.55
N PRO A 88 10.88 -6.15 0.35
CA PRO A 88 9.58 -5.50 0.17
C PRO A 88 8.58 -5.89 1.24
N ALA A 89 7.95 -4.91 1.88
CA ALA A 89 7.09 -5.12 3.03
C ALA A 89 5.98 -4.06 3.10
N SER A 90 5.08 -4.20 4.08
CA SER A 90 3.88 -3.38 4.21
C SER A 90 3.93 -2.45 5.40
N TRP A 91 3.22 -1.32 5.31
CA TRP A 91 2.86 -0.46 6.42
C TRP A 91 1.52 -0.88 7.05
N ALA A 92 1.39 -0.70 8.35
CA ALA A 92 0.10 -0.55 9.01
C ALA A 92 -0.41 0.87 8.73
N VAL A 93 -1.65 0.99 8.29
CA VAL A 93 -2.34 2.27 8.13
C VAL A 93 -3.15 2.53 9.39
N THR A 94 -2.76 3.56 10.15
CA THR A 94 -3.42 3.90 11.41
C THR A 94 -4.13 5.24 11.32
N LEU A 95 -5.26 5.35 12.01
CA LEU A 95 -5.89 6.65 12.23
C LEU A 95 -5.00 7.50 13.12
N ARG A 96 -4.73 8.75 12.72
CA ARG A 96 -3.89 9.68 13.50
C ARG A 96 -4.50 9.97 14.88
N GLU A 97 -5.82 10.10 14.93
CA GLU A 97 -6.56 10.46 16.14
C GLU A 97 -6.50 9.37 17.22
N SER A 98 -6.74 8.11 16.84
CA SER A 98 -6.89 7.00 17.78
C SER A 98 -5.69 6.05 17.83
N GLY A 99 -4.84 6.07 16.78
CA GLY A 99 -3.79 5.06 16.60
C GLY A 99 -4.29 3.69 16.16
N GLN A 100 -5.61 3.52 15.94
CA GLN A 100 -6.22 2.28 15.50
C GLN A 100 -5.72 1.91 14.10
N VAL A 101 -5.34 0.64 13.90
CA VAL A 101 -4.99 0.12 12.57
C VAL A 101 -6.28 -0.18 11.80
N ILE A 102 -6.45 0.50 10.66
CA ILE A 102 -7.63 0.36 9.81
C ILE A 102 -7.34 -0.35 8.48
N GLY A 103 -6.10 -0.73 8.23
CA GLY A 103 -5.68 -1.42 7.02
C GLY A 103 -4.19 -1.62 6.94
N THR A 104 -3.76 -2.24 5.85
CA THR A 104 -2.35 -2.36 5.46
C THR A 104 -2.18 -1.97 4.01
N ILE A 105 -1.02 -1.41 3.68
CA ILE A 105 -0.59 -1.08 2.32
C ILE A 105 0.90 -1.38 2.20
N GLY A 106 1.35 -1.93 1.08
CA GLY A 106 2.77 -2.21 0.94
C GLY A 106 3.17 -2.84 -0.38
N PHE A 107 4.44 -3.11 -0.49
CA PHE A 107 5.04 -3.70 -1.67
C PHE A 107 4.70 -5.19 -1.77
N MET A 108 4.19 -5.59 -2.92
CA MET A 108 4.01 -6.98 -3.30
C MET A 108 5.31 -7.55 -3.87
N TRP A 109 6.03 -6.73 -4.65
CA TRP A 109 7.36 -7.01 -5.17
C TRP A 109 8.09 -5.71 -5.51
N TYR A 110 9.41 -5.83 -5.73
CA TYR A 110 10.30 -4.77 -6.18
C TYR A 110 11.36 -5.36 -7.12
N SER A 111 11.72 -4.65 -8.18
CA SER A 111 12.72 -5.04 -9.16
C SER A 111 13.69 -3.89 -9.45
N ASP A 112 14.95 -4.05 -9.05
CA ASP A 112 16.02 -3.12 -9.41
C ASP A 112 16.24 -3.09 -10.93
N VAL A 113 16.23 -4.26 -11.56
CA VAL A 113 16.51 -4.42 -13.00
C VAL A 113 15.51 -3.62 -13.85
N ASN A 114 14.24 -3.68 -13.47
CA ASN A 114 13.18 -2.99 -14.20
C ASN A 114 12.84 -1.60 -13.62
N SER A 115 13.49 -1.19 -12.53
CA SER A 115 13.14 0.02 -11.77
C SER A 115 11.63 0.10 -11.52
N ALA A 116 11.03 -1.01 -11.07
CA ALA A 116 9.60 -1.17 -10.94
C ALA A 116 9.21 -1.84 -9.62
N ALA A 117 8.00 -1.55 -9.16
CA ALA A 117 7.44 -2.17 -7.97
C ALA A 117 5.93 -2.31 -8.10
N GLU A 118 5.32 -3.20 -7.30
CA GLU A 118 3.88 -3.33 -7.18
C GLU A 118 3.44 -3.04 -5.75
N ILE A 119 2.35 -2.30 -5.60
CA ILE A 119 1.70 -1.98 -4.32
C ILE A 119 0.36 -2.68 -4.24
N GLY A 120 0.14 -3.34 -3.09
CA GLY A 120 -1.16 -3.89 -2.70
C GLY A 120 -1.65 -3.29 -1.39
N TYR A 121 -2.97 -3.32 -1.16
CA TYR A 121 -3.58 -2.81 0.05
C TYR A 121 -4.86 -3.56 0.42
N SER A 122 -5.18 -3.52 1.71
CA SER A 122 -6.48 -3.95 2.23
C SER A 122 -6.91 -3.03 3.38
N PHE A 123 -8.22 -2.79 3.49
CA PHE A 123 -8.78 -1.89 4.50
C PHE A 123 -10.01 -2.51 5.17
N SER A 124 -10.15 -2.21 6.44
CA SER A 124 -11.33 -2.53 7.24
C SER A 124 -12.61 -2.04 6.53
N LYS A 125 -13.61 -2.92 6.44
CA LYS A 125 -14.92 -2.62 5.84
C LYS A 125 -15.61 -1.41 6.49
N ALA A 126 -15.47 -1.24 7.80
CA ALA A 126 -15.98 -0.08 8.54
C ALA A 126 -15.39 1.27 8.08
N HIS A 127 -14.28 1.22 7.34
CA HIS A 127 -13.55 2.40 6.86
C HIS A 127 -13.61 2.57 5.33
N TRP A 128 -14.40 1.75 4.63
CA TRP A 128 -14.60 1.90 3.19
C TRP A 128 -15.37 3.18 2.85
N ASN A 129 -15.22 3.66 1.63
CA ASN A 129 -15.89 4.85 1.08
C ASN A 129 -15.63 6.18 1.83
N LYS A 130 -14.63 6.20 2.75
CA LYS A 130 -14.23 7.39 3.51
C LYS A 130 -12.95 8.06 2.96
N GLY A 131 -12.41 7.55 1.84
CA GLY A 131 -11.23 8.10 1.17
C GLY A 131 -9.89 7.69 1.77
N TYR A 132 -9.85 6.91 2.84
CA TYR A 132 -8.61 6.49 3.51
C TYR A 132 -7.66 5.70 2.60
N ALA A 133 -8.19 4.77 1.79
CA ALA A 133 -7.36 4.00 0.86
C ALA A 133 -6.70 4.90 -0.21
N THR A 134 -7.45 5.89 -0.73
CA THR A 134 -6.92 6.87 -1.69
C THR A 134 -5.84 7.75 -1.05
N GLU A 135 -6.06 8.22 0.18
CA GLU A 135 -5.09 9.03 0.93
C GLU A 135 -3.80 8.25 1.18
N ALA A 136 -3.91 7.00 1.66
CA ALA A 136 -2.77 6.14 1.91
C ALA A 136 -1.99 5.81 0.63
N LEU A 137 -2.68 5.39 -0.45
CA LEU A 137 -2.03 5.02 -1.71
C LEU A 137 -1.32 6.21 -2.34
N ARG A 138 -1.94 7.39 -2.35
CA ARG A 138 -1.32 8.61 -2.87
C ARG A 138 -0.04 8.95 -2.11
N THR A 139 -0.08 8.88 -0.78
CA THR A 139 1.09 9.13 0.06
C THR A 139 2.23 8.16 -0.22
N VAL A 140 1.91 6.87 -0.39
CA VAL A 140 2.90 5.84 -0.75
C VAL A 140 3.49 6.11 -2.14
N ILE A 141 2.68 6.42 -3.16
CA ILE A 141 3.16 6.76 -4.51
C ILE A 141 4.21 7.88 -4.42
N TYR A 142 3.87 9.01 -3.81
CA TYR A 142 4.81 10.14 -3.71
C TYR A 142 6.07 9.79 -2.90
N SER A 143 5.95 9.05 -1.80
CA SER A 143 7.10 8.63 -1.00
C SER A 143 8.04 7.73 -1.80
N VAL A 144 7.49 6.74 -2.51
CA VAL A 144 8.26 5.77 -3.31
C VAL A 144 9.07 6.50 -4.39
N PHE A 145 8.44 7.35 -5.19
CA PHE A 145 9.13 8.05 -6.28
C PHE A 145 10.16 9.09 -5.79
N ARG A 146 10.01 9.60 -4.58
CA ARG A 146 11.00 10.53 -3.98
C ARG A 146 12.22 9.80 -3.41
N THR A 147 12.03 8.59 -2.92
CA THR A 147 13.04 7.90 -2.09
C THR A 147 13.71 6.75 -2.83
N LEU A 148 12.98 6.05 -3.70
CA LEU A 148 13.50 4.89 -4.43
C LEU A 148 13.76 5.22 -5.91
N PRO A 149 14.73 4.53 -6.55
CA PRO A 149 15.00 4.66 -7.98
C PRO A 149 13.96 3.91 -8.83
N VAL A 150 12.67 4.12 -8.53
CA VAL A 150 11.56 3.51 -9.25
C VAL A 150 11.14 4.41 -10.40
N ASN A 151 10.98 3.83 -11.58
CA ASN A 151 10.37 4.48 -12.74
C ASN A 151 8.89 4.15 -12.88
N ARG A 152 8.47 2.97 -12.41
CA ARG A 152 7.12 2.44 -12.58
C ARG A 152 6.60 1.83 -11.28
N LEU A 153 5.42 2.26 -10.87
CA LEU A 153 4.69 1.67 -9.75
C LEU A 153 3.40 1.05 -10.27
N GLU A 154 3.23 -0.24 -10.04
CA GLU A 154 2.06 -1.00 -10.45
C GLU A 154 1.11 -1.23 -9.28
N ALA A 155 -0.15 -1.48 -9.63
CA ALA A 155 -1.14 -2.07 -8.76
C ALA A 155 -2.13 -2.88 -9.61
N GLN A 156 -2.68 -3.93 -9.02
CA GLN A 156 -3.66 -4.75 -9.71
C GLN A 156 -4.84 -5.09 -8.79
N HIS A 157 -5.98 -5.40 -9.40
CA HIS A 157 -7.15 -5.86 -8.65
C HIS A 157 -7.97 -6.87 -9.48
N ASP A 158 -8.64 -7.78 -8.79
CA ASP A 158 -9.66 -8.63 -9.38
C ASP A 158 -10.73 -7.74 -10.05
N VAL A 159 -11.07 -7.99 -11.31
CA VAL A 159 -12.04 -7.18 -12.08
C VAL A 159 -13.41 -7.09 -11.40
N ARG A 160 -13.74 -8.08 -10.54
CA ARG A 160 -14.96 -8.10 -9.72
C ARG A 160 -14.90 -7.11 -8.53
N ASN A 161 -13.73 -6.49 -8.27
CA ASN A 161 -13.55 -5.45 -7.24
C ASN A 161 -13.35 -4.05 -7.84
N PRO A 162 -14.37 -3.44 -8.45
CA PRO A 162 -14.22 -2.12 -9.06
C PRO A 162 -13.90 -1.01 -8.06
N ALA A 163 -14.15 -1.23 -6.76
CA ALA A 163 -13.83 -0.27 -5.72
C ALA A 163 -12.30 -0.04 -5.62
N SER A 164 -11.50 -1.11 -5.74
CA SER A 164 -10.04 -0.99 -5.76
C SER A 164 -9.55 -0.20 -6.98
N GLY A 165 -10.12 -0.46 -8.17
CA GLY A 165 -9.80 0.31 -9.39
C GLY A 165 -10.09 1.81 -9.23
N ARG A 166 -11.22 2.17 -8.62
CA ARG A 166 -11.55 3.60 -8.35
C ARG A 166 -10.57 4.26 -7.38
N VAL A 167 -9.97 3.52 -6.46
CA VAL A 167 -8.91 4.06 -5.59
C VAL A 167 -7.66 4.35 -6.40
N MET A 168 -7.24 3.44 -7.27
CA MET A 168 -6.07 3.59 -8.15
C MET A 168 -6.26 4.78 -9.10
N GLU A 169 -7.41 4.86 -9.75
CA GLU A 169 -7.77 5.97 -10.64
C GLU A 169 -7.71 7.34 -9.93
N LYS A 170 -8.29 7.45 -8.73
CA LYS A 170 -8.24 8.68 -7.92
C LYS A 170 -6.83 9.08 -7.48
N CYS A 171 -5.89 8.15 -7.50
CA CYS A 171 -4.48 8.41 -7.23
C CYS A 171 -3.67 8.78 -8.48
N GLY A 172 -4.33 8.87 -9.65
CA GLY A 172 -3.67 9.20 -10.92
C GLY A 172 -3.04 8.00 -11.63
N MET A 173 -3.27 6.78 -11.15
CA MET A 173 -2.82 5.59 -11.87
C MET A 173 -3.65 5.41 -13.16
N ARG A 174 -3.01 4.92 -14.20
CA ARG A 174 -3.66 4.63 -15.49
C ARG A 174 -3.89 3.13 -15.64
N LYS A 175 -5.12 2.76 -16.03
CA LYS A 175 -5.45 1.39 -16.37
C LYS A 175 -4.80 1.02 -17.69
N GLU A 176 -3.97 -0.03 -17.71
CA GLU A 176 -3.29 -0.50 -18.93
C GLU A 176 -4.03 -1.62 -19.63
N GLY A 177 -4.81 -2.40 -18.88
CA GLY A 177 -5.58 -3.48 -19.49
C GLY A 177 -6.14 -4.46 -18.46
N VAL A 178 -6.70 -5.54 -19.01
CA VAL A 178 -7.17 -6.69 -18.23
C VAL A 178 -6.37 -7.92 -18.66
N LEU A 179 -5.75 -8.55 -17.69
CA LEU A 179 -4.97 -9.78 -17.85
C LEU A 179 -5.90 -10.96 -17.53
N ARG A 180 -6.27 -11.72 -18.55
CA ARG A 180 -7.20 -12.84 -18.39
C ARG A 180 -6.56 -13.98 -17.61
N GLN A 181 -7.29 -14.51 -16.60
CA GLN A 181 -6.89 -15.66 -15.78
C GLN A 181 -5.47 -15.53 -15.20
N ARG A 182 -5.06 -14.31 -14.89
CA ARG A 182 -3.70 -13.97 -14.45
C ARG A 182 -3.33 -14.56 -13.11
N ILE A 183 -4.31 -14.69 -12.21
CA ILE A 183 -4.08 -15.13 -10.83
C ILE A 183 -5.01 -16.29 -10.52
N LYS A 184 -4.49 -17.31 -9.83
CA LYS A 184 -5.32 -18.33 -9.18
C LYS A 184 -5.62 -17.84 -7.77
N ASN A 185 -6.88 -17.48 -7.52
CA ASN A 185 -7.35 -17.02 -6.21
C ASN A 185 -8.36 -18.01 -5.66
N LYS A 186 -8.08 -18.59 -4.48
CA LYS A 186 -8.99 -19.55 -3.78
C LYS A 186 -9.53 -20.67 -4.69
N GLY A 187 -8.64 -21.22 -5.51
CA GLY A 187 -8.98 -22.30 -6.42
C GLY A 187 -9.46 -21.88 -7.81
N GLU A 188 -9.89 -20.63 -7.99
CA GLU A 188 -10.39 -20.10 -9.26
C GLU A 188 -9.34 -19.27 -9.99
N PHE A 189 -9.29 -19.36 -11.33
CA PHE A 189 -8.53 -18.40 -12.14
C PHE A 189 -9.35 -17.14 -12.33
N VAL A 190 -8.75 -15.99 -12.01
CA VAL A 190 -9.43 -14.68 -12.06
C VAL A 190 -8.70 -13.71 -12.99
N ASP A 191 -9.51 -12.88 -13.65
CA ASP A 191 -9.01 -11.77 -14.44
C ASP A 191 -8.63 -10.63 -13.51
N VAL A 192 -7.52 -9.96 -13.82
CA VAL A 192 -7.08 -8.77 -13.06
C VAL A 192 -6.92 -7.57 -13.97
N ALA A 193 -7.34 -6.41 -13.50
CA ALA A 193 -7.04 -5.14 -14.12
C ALA A 193 -5.69 -4.65 -13.61
N LEU A 194 -4.76 -4.35 -14.54
CA LEU A 194 -3.45 -3.79 -14.26
C LEU A 194 -3.50 -2.28 -14.39
N TRP A 195 -2.90 -1.60 -13.42
CA TRP A 195 -2.76 -0.15 -13.34
C TRP A 195 -1.31 0.22 -13.11
N SER A 196 -0.90 1.38 -13.61
CA SER A 196 0.45 1.90 -13.40
C SER A 196 0.45 3.40 -13.10
N PHE A 197 1.50 3.83 -12.42
CA PHE A 197 1.90 5.22 -12.27
C PHE A 197 3.39 5.31 -12.63
N LEU A 198 3.76 6.20 -13.54
CA LEU A 198 5.14 6.38 -13.98
C LEU A 198 5.76 7.60 -13.30
N ARG A 199 7.08 7.60 -13.20
CA ARG A 199 7.83 8.79 -12.72
C ARG A 199 7.48 10.05 -13.52
N ALA A 200 7.25 9.89 -14.81
CA ALA A 200 6.84 10.99 -15.70
C ALA A 200 5.42 11.51 -15.42
N ASP A 201 4.58 10.77 -14.71
CA ASP A 201 3.24 11.20 -14.31
C ASP A 201 3.26 12.06 -13.03
N LEU A 202 4.43 12.17 -12.34
CA LEU A 202 4.58 13.14 -11.26
C LEU A 202 4.49 14.54 -11.87
N GLU A 203 3.49 15.32 -11.44
CA GLU A 203 3.46 16.74 -11.80
C GLU A 203 4.78 17.40 -11.35
N PRO A 204 5.40 18.24 -12.20
CA PRO A 204 6.49 19.09 -11.75
C PRO A 204 5.95 19.90 -10.56
N GLN A 205 6.57 19.78 -9.39
CA GLN A 205 6.26 20.73 -8.33
C GLN A 205 6.66 22.10 -8.87
N ALA A 206 5.68 22.97 -9.05
CA ALA A 206 5.98 24.38 -9.23
C ALA A 206 6.85 24.79 -8.04
N ASP A 207 8.08 25.19 -8.34
CA ASP A 207 8.98 25.75 -7.34
C ASP A 207 8.27 26.93 -6.67
N LEU A 208 7.91 26.73 -5.38
CA LEU A 208 7.41 27.78 -4.50
C LEU A 208 8.58 28.31 -3.66
#